data_e6ca14c96305ff9084909ec89edd96b9
#
_entry.id   e6ca14c96305ff9084909ec89edd96b9
#
_cell.length_a   1.000
_cell.length_b   1.000
_cell.length_c   1.000
_cell.angle_alpha   90.00
_cell.angle_beta   90.00
_cell.angle_gamma   90.00
#
_symmetry.space_group_name_H-M   'P 1'
#
loop_
_entity.id
_entity.type
_entity.pdbx_description
1 polymer ?
#
loop_
_entity_poly.entity_id
_entity_poly.type
_entity_poly.pdbx_seq_one_letter_code
_entity_poly.pdbx_strand_id
1 'polypeptide(L)'
;KTIVRYEKLLVVAQRLEEVKALLRRKINVELFKNIVFCRSENNDTWARDHAFITLVPTDHTSQHQASCCLLDFRFNGWGGKFASDLDNAINRNIYYQGVLRGEYEDHTDFVLEGGAIETDGKGTVFTTSS
;
A
#
# COMPACT_ATOMS: atom_id res chain seq x y z
N LYS A 1 -9.20 0.60 -15.29
CA LYS A 1 -9.40 -0.52 -16.25
C LYS A 1 -8.08 -1.17 -16.68
N THR A 2 -7.01 -0.41 -16.83
CA THR A 2 -5.74 -0.94 -17.36
C THR A 2 -5.02 -1.82 -16.34
N ILE A 3 -4.81 -1.33 -15.11
CA ILE A 3 -4.07 -2.04 -14.05
C ILE A 3 -4.62 -3.44 -13.80
N VAL A 4 -5.94 -3.58 -13.63
CA VAL A 4 -6.59 -4.86 -13.29
C VAL A 4 -6.49 -5.93 -14.37
N ARG A 5 -5.95 -5.61 -15.55
CA ARG A 5 -5.65 -6.59 -16.61
C ARG A 5 -4.35 -7.33 -16.35
N TYR A 6 -3.46 -6.75 -15.58
CA TYR A 6 -2.10 -7.23 -15.40
C TYR A 6 -1.79 -7.56 -13.94
N GLU A 7 -2.41 -6.80 -13.00
CA GLU A 7 -2.13 -6.86 -11.59
C GLU A 7 -3.39 -6.88 -10.74
N LYS A 8 -3.28 -7.39 -9.53
CA LYS A 8 -4.31 -7.20 -8.50
C LYS A 8 -4.31 -5.74 -8.04
N LEU A 9 -5.48 -5.17 -7.90
CA LEU A 9 -5.67 -3.81 -7.43
C LEU A 9 -6.29 -3.83 -6.04
N LEU A 10 -5.59 -3.30 -5.04
CA LEU A 10 -6.17 -3.03 -3.73
C LEU A 10 -6.85 -1.66 -3.77
N VAL A 11 -8.11 -1.63 -3.40
CA VAL A 11 -8.92 -0.41 -3.29
C VAL A 11 -9.29 -0.20 -1.83
N VAL A 12 -8.81 0.88 -1.27
CA VAL A 12 -9.14 1.30 0.10
C VAL A 12 -10.16 2.42 0.02
N ALA A 13 -11.25 2.32 0.76
CA ALA A 13 -12.28 3.35 0.78
C ALA A 13 -13.14 3.29 2.04
N GLN A 14 -13.57 4.44 2.51
CA GLN A 14 -14.51 4.57 3.62
C GLN A 14 -15.91 4.06 3.22
N ARG A 15 -16.43 4.51 2.06
CA ARG A 15 -17.74 4.13 1.52
C ARG A 15 -17.61 3.00 0.49
N LEU A 16 -17.20 1.84 0.96
CA LEU A 16 -16.76 0.73 0.12
C LEU A 16 -17.84 0.23 -0.86
N GLU A 17 -19.10 0.16 -0.42
CA GLU A 17 -20.19 -0.35 -1.28
C GLU A 17 -20.52 0.61 -2.43
N GLU A 18 -20.41 1.92 -2.22
CA GLU A 18 -20.58 2.91 -3.28
C GLU A 18 -19.48 2.77 -4.34
N VAL A 19 -18.22 2.61 -3.88
CA VAL A 19 -17.08 2.41 -4.77
C VAL A 19 -17.20 1.09 -5.54
N LYS A 20 -17.60 0.01 -4.89
CA LYS A 20 -17.86 -1.28 -5.56
C LYS A 20 -18.95 -1.15 -6.63
N ALA A 21 -20.07 -0.48 -6.31
CA ALA A 21 -21.16 -0.27 -7.26
C ALA A 21 -20.70 0.56 -8.48
N LEU A 22 -19.91 1.61 -8.25
CA LEU A 22 -19.33 2.41 -9.33
C LEU A 22 -18.41 1.60 -10.24
N LEU A 23 -17.52 0.80 -9.65
CA LEU A 23 -16.54 0.01 -10.38
C LEU A 23 -17.21 -1.13 -11.16
N ARG A 24 -18.23 -1.79 -10.60
CA ARG A 24 -19.02 -2.83 -11.32
C ARG A 24 -19.64 -2.33 -12.62
N ARG A 25 -20.03 -1.06 -12.67
CA ARG A 25 -20.57 -0.45 -13.90
C ARG A 25 -19.51 -0.17 -14.97
N LYS A 26 -18.23 -0.08 -14.57
CA LYS A 26 -17.14 0.38 -15.42
C LYS A 26 -16.13 -0.70 -15.79
N ILE A 27 -16.10 -1.80 -15.05
CA ILE A 27 -15.11 -2.88 -15.18
C ILE A 27 -15.84 -4.18 -15.48
N ASN A 28 -15.32 -4.94 -16.44
CA ASN A 28 -15.82 -6.26 -16.79
C ASN A 28 -15.77 -7.19 -15.54
N VAL A 29 -16.75 -8.08 -15.42
CA VAL A 29 -16.89 -9.04 -14.32
C VAL A 29 -15.62 -9.89 -14.11
N GLU A 30 -14.99 -10.34 -15.19
CA GLU A 30 -13.77 -11.13 -15.08
C GLU A 30 -12.60 -10.33 -14.50
N LEU A 31 -12.44 -9.08 -14.91
CA LEU A 31 -11.40 -8.20 -14.36
C LEU A 31 -11.71 -7.70 -12.95
N PHE A 32 -12.99 -7.64 -12.60
CA PHE A 32 -13.42 -7.22 -11.26
C PHE A 32 -12.92 -8.18 -10.17
N LYS A 33 -12.69 -9.47 -10.50
CA LYS A 33 -12.11 -10.46 -9.59
C LYS A 33 -10.68 -10.13 -9.15
N ASN A 34 -9.98 -9.30 -9.92
CA ASN A 34 -8.64 -8.83 -9.61
C ASN A 34 -8.62 -7.62 -8.67
N ILE A 35 -9.80 -7.19 -8.17
CA ILE A 35 -9.88 -6.08 -7.24
C ILE A 35 -10.13 -6.63 -5.84
N VAL A 36 -9.25 -6.27 -4.92
CA VAL A 36 -9.38 -6.52 -3.50
C VAL A 36 -9.86 -5.23 -2.84
N PHE A 37 -10.79 -5.33 -1.91
CA PHE A 37 -11.37 -4.18 -1.24
C PHE A 37 -11.07 -4.20 0.24
N CYS A 38 -10.65 -3.07 0.78
CA CYS A 38 -10.41 -2.86 2.19
C CYS A 38 -11.15 -1.61 2.67
N ARG A 39 -11.84 -1.72 3.80
CA ARG A 39 -12.50 -0.57 4.40
C ARG A 39 -11.53 0.16 5.32
N SER A 40 -11.26 1.41 5.02
CA SER A 40 -10.55 2.33 5.90
C SER A 40 -10.97 3.76 5.62
N GLU A 41 -10.90 4.59 6.62
CA GLU A 41 -10.95 6.04 6.46
C GLU A 41 -9.61 6.52 5.90
N ASN A 42 -9.59 7.67 5.28
CA ASN A 42 -8.41 8.30 4.72
C ASN A 42 -8.57 9.83 4.75
N ASN A 43 -7.45 10.54 4.81
CA ASN A 43 -7.43 11.98 4.63
C ASN A 43 -7.31 12.35 3.16
N ASP A 44 -6.46 11.62 2.40
CA ASP A 44 -6.19 11.89 0.99
C ASP A 44 -6.02 10.60 0.18
N THR A 45 -5.67 10.73 -1.10
CA THR A 45 -5.60 9.64 -2.08
C THR A 45 -4.17 9.22 -2.46
N TRP A 46 -3.16 9.82 -1.85
CA TRP A 46 -1.76 9.67 -2.22
C TRP A 46 -1.11 8.44 -1.59
N ALA A 47 -1.62 7.26 -1.97
CA ALA A 47 -1.13 5.98 -1.45
C ALA A 47 0.37 5.73 -1.67
N ARG A 48 1.01 6.39 -2.64
CA ARG A 48 2.45 6.32 -2.84
C ARG A 48 3.24 6.77 -1.62
N ASP A 49 2.71 7.75 -0.87
CA ASP A 49 3.45 8.38 0.20
C ASP A 49 3.26 7.70 1.56
N HIS A 50 2.09 7.09 1.79
CA HIS A 50 1.76 6.45 3.07
C HIS A 50 1.68 4.91 3.04
N ALA A 51 1.64 4.28 1.86
CA ALA A 51 1.53 2.81 1.78
C ALA A 51 2.83 2.12 2.22
N PHE A 52 2.72 0.83 2.58
CA PHE A 52 3.86 0.00 2.94
C PHE A 52 5.03 0.11 1.98
N ILE A 53 6.23 0.20 2.51
CA ILE A 53 7.45 -0.13 1.78
C ILE A 53 7.65 -1.63 1.93
N THR A 54 7.59 -2.37 0.81
CA THR A 54 7.60 -3.82 0.85
C THR A 54 8.97 -4.34 0.45
N LEU A 55 9.61 -5.09 1.36
CA LEU A 55 10.81 -5.84 1.04
C LEU A 55 10.39 -7.21 0.51
N VAL A 56 10.93 -7.56 -0.64
CA VAL A 56 10.73 -8.87 -1.27
C VAL A 56 12.00 -9.72 -1.13
N PRO A 57 11.88 -11.03 -0.90
CA PRO A 57 13.03 -11.91 -0.86
C PRO A 57 13.79 -11.90 -2.19
N THR A 58 15.11 -11.83 -2.12
CA THR A 58 15.97 -11.89 -3.32
C THR A 58 16.31 -13.32 -3.72
N ASP A 59 16.16 -14.27 -2.80
CA ASP A 59 16.45 -15.68 -3.06
C ASP A 59 15.17 -16.43 -3.39
N HIS A 60 15.01 -16.79 -4.67
CA HIS A 60 13.89 -17.58 -5.18
C HIS A 60 14.15 -19.10 -5.11
N THR A 61 15.30 -19.53 -4.60
CA THR A 61 15.71 -20.95 -4.59
C THR A 61 15.38 -21.67 -3.29
N SER A 62 15.08 -20.95 -2.22
CA SER A 62 14.67 -21.55 -0.95
C SER A 62 13.27 -22.15 -1.04
N GLN A 63 13.15 -23.45 -0.76
CA GLN A 63 11.86 -24.18 -0.67
C GLN A 63 10.94 -23.61 0.46
N HIS A 64 11.47 -22.79 1.33
CA HIS A 64 10.67 -22.01 2.27
C HIS A 64 10.28 -20.71 1.57
N GLN A 65 8.99 -20.54 1.29
CA GLN A 65 8.38 -19.32 0.78
C GLN A 65 8.73 -18.18 1.73
N ALA A 66 9.85 -17.50 1.47
CA ALA A 66 10.24 -16.34 2.25
C ALA A 66 9.13 -15.31 2.15
N SER A 67 8.61 -14.89 3.30
CA SER A 67 7.53 -13.92 3.41
C SER A 67 8.07 -12.54 3.04
N CYS A 68 7.25 -11.74 2.36
CA CYS A 68 7.55 -10.32 2.19
C CYS A 68 7.52 -9.63 3.55
N CYS A 69 8.34 -8.61 3.75
CA CYS A 69 8.26 -7.74 4.92
C CYS A 69 7.55 -6.44 4.56
N LEU A 70 6.54 -6.09 5.33
CA LEU A 70 5.69 -4.92 5.16
C LEU A 70 6.10 -3.85 6.17
N LEU A 71 6.94 -2.92 5.75
CA LEU A 71 7.44 -1.83 6.59
C LEU A 71 6.41 -0.70 6.64
N ASP A 72 5.95 -0.35 7.83
CA ASP A 72 4.98 0.71 8.07
C ASP A 72 5.67 1.94 8.68
N PHE A 73 5.89 2.96 7.87
CA PHE A 73 6.49 4.23 8.27
C PHE A 73 5.44 5.31 8.47
N ARG A 74 5.78 6.32 9.27
CA ARG A 74 4.91 7.47 9.48
C ARG A 74 4.98 8.43 8.30
N PHE A 75 3.83 8.68 7.69
CA PHE A 75 3.60 9.79 6.78
C PHE A 75 3.26 11.05 7.57
N ASN A 76 3.90 12.17 7.30
CA ASN A 76 3.70 13.41 8.04
C ASN A 76 2.91 14.49 7.28
N GLY A 77 2.23 14.11 6.19
CA GLY A 77 1.44 15.06 5.40
C GLY A 77 2.29 16.12 4.70
N TRP A 78 3.43 15.69 4.13
CA TRP A 78 4.40 16.56 3.42
C TRP A 78 4.94 17.69 4.30
N GLY A 79 5.48 17.31 5.45
CA GLY A 79 6.03 18.25 6.41
C GLY A 79 4.97 18.98 7.24
N GLY A 80 3.87 18.32 7.54
CA GLY A 80 2.80 18.86 8.39
C GLY A 80 1.85 19.83 7.69
N LYS A 81 1.84 19.86 6.34
CA LYS A 81 0.94 20.72 5.57
C LYS A 81 -0.51 20.25 5.62
N PHE A 82 -0.74 18.94 5.73
CA PHE A 82 -2.05 18.31 5.72
C PHE A 82 -2.18 17.31 6.85
N ALA A 83 -3.42 17.05 7.28
CA ALA A 83 -3.72 15.96 8.20
C ALA A 83 -3.39 14.62 7.53
N SER A 84 -2.80 13.70 8.29
CA SER A 84 -2.36 12.37 7.81
C SER A 84 -2.63 11.24 8.79
N ASP A 85 -3.36 11.51 9.86
CA ASP A 85 -3.68 10.55 10.91
C ASP A 85 -4.51 9.36 10.41
N LEU A 86 -5.49 9.61 9.53
CA LEU A 86 -6.29 8.56 8.92
C LEU A 86 -5.48 7.77 7.88
N ASP A 87 -4.63 8.44 7.10
CA ASP A 87 -3.76 7.80 6.12
C ASP A 87 -2.76 6.87 6.80
N ASN A 88 -2.17 7.29 7.92
CA ASN A 88 -1.28 6.46 8.75
C ASN A 88 -1.96 5.22 9.35
N ALA A 89 -3.29 5.23 9.51
CA ALA A 89 -4.01 4.06 9.99
C ALA A 89 -4.29 3.01 8.90
N ILE A 90 -4.16 3.36 7.62
CA ILE A 90 -4.55 2.50 6.48
C ILE A 90 -3.73 1.21 6.46
N ASN A 91 -2.41 1.27 6.60
CA ASN A 91 -1.52 0.11 6.54
C ASN A 91 -1.90 -0.92 7.60
N ARG A 92 -2.05 -0.49 8.83
CA ARG A 92 -2.48 -1.34 9.94
C ARG A 92 -3.86 -1.94 9.70
N ASN A 93 -4.81 -1.15 9.17
CA ASN A 93 -6.15 -1.64 8.83
C ASN A 93 -6.12 -2.69 7.73
N ILE A 94 -5.30 -2.52 6.68
CA ILE A 94 -5.10 -3.50 5.60
C ILE A 94 -4.54 -4.80 6.17
N TYR A 95 -3.53 -4.72 7.02
CA TYR A 95 -2.88 -5.88 7.61
C TYR A 95 -3.82 -6.68 8.50
N TYR A 96 -4.50 -6.03 9.45
CA TYR A 96 -5.40 -6.72 10.39
C TYR A 96 -6.68 -7.24 9.74
N GLN A 97 -7.11 -6.70 8.60
CA GLN A 97 -8.18 -7.28 7.79
C GLN A 97 -7.72 -8.49 6.96
N GLY A 98 -6.44 -8.89 7.05
CA GLY A 98 -5.89 -10.04 6.33
C GLY A 98 -5.84 -9.86 4.81
N VAL A 99 -5.83 -8.61 4.34
CA VAL A 99 -5.85 -8.26 2.91
C VAL A 99 -4.49 -8.52 2.26
N LEU A 100 -3.42 -8.22 2.99
CA LEU A 100 -2.04 -8.51 2.58
C LEU A 100 -1.43 -9.58 3.49
N ARG A 101 -0.52 -10.37 2.92
CA ARG A 101 0.27 -11.37 3.65
C ARG A 101 1.72 -10.92 3.67
N GLY A 102 2.37 -11.08 4.81
CA GLY A 102 3.76 -10.71 5.03
C GLY A 102 4.04 -10.56 6.51
N GLU A 103 5.29 -10.31 6.87
CA GLU A 103 5.68 -9.89 8.20
C GLU A 103 5.47 -8.38 8.32
N TYR A 104 4.72 -7.96 9.32
CA TYR A 104 4.48 -6.55 9.59
C TYR A 104 5.53 -6.00 10.54
N GLU A 105 6.20 -4.93 10.14
CA GLU A 105 7.12 -4.20 11.00
C GLU A 105 6.65 -2.75 11.17
N ASP A 106 6.48 -2.35 12.42
CA ASP A 106 6.07 -1.00 12.82
C ASP A 106 7.30 -0.11 12.96
N HIS A 107 7.42 0.86 12.07
CA HIS A 107 8.44 1.91 12.07
C HIS A 107 7.79 3.30 12.11
N THR A 108 6.60 3.42 12.69
CA THR A 108 5.84 4.68 12.75
C THR A 108 6.46 5.75 13.66
N ASP A 109 7.52 5.43 14.38
CA ASP A 109 8.40 6.37 15.06
C ASP A 109 9.32 7.16 14.10
N PHE A 110 9.51 6.65 12.86
CA PHE A 110 10.32 7.28 11.83
C PHE A 110 9.44 7.81 10.68
N VAL A 111 9.66 9.07 10.28
CA VAL A 111 8.96 9.69 9.15
C VAL A 111 9.67 9.30 7.86
N LEU A 112 8.95 8.61 6.97
CA LEU A 112 9.44 8.25 5.65
C LEU A 112 8.28 8.15 4.66
N GLU A 113 8.35 8.90 3.59
CA GLU A 113 7.37 8.87 2.51
C GLU A 113 7.88 7.98 1.37
N GLY A 114 7.03 7.09 0.88
CA GLY A 114 7.38 6.25 -0.27
C GLY A 114 7.70 7.06 -1.53
N GLY A 115 7.15 8.28 -1.65
CA GLY A 115 7.49 9.24 -2.71
C GLY A 115 8.90 9.82 -2.62
N ALA A 116 9.54 9.75 -1.45
CA ALA A 116 10.91 10.23 -1.24
C ALA A 116 11.99 9.15 -1.47
N ILE A 117 11.61 7.96 -1.94
CA ILE A 117 12.52 6.83 -2.15
C ILE A 117 12.48 6.38 -3.60
N GLU A 118 13.66 6.19 -4.16
CA GLU A 118 13.89 5.51 -5.44
C GLU A 118 14.97 4.42 -5.29
N THR A 119 14.89 3.37 -6.09
CA THR A 119 15.87 2.28 -6.09
C THR A 119 16.17 1.81 -7.50
N ASP A 120 17.42 1.40 -7.71
CA ASP A 120 17.85 0.75 -8.96
C ASP A 120 17.54 -0.77 -8.97
N GLY A 121 17.00 -1.31 -7.87
CA GLY A 121 16.76 -2.74 -7.70
C GLY A 121 18.02 -3.59 -7.60
N LYS A 122 19.21 -2.98 -7.44
CA LYS A 122 20.52 -3.63 -7.39
C LYS A 122 21.32 -3.31 -6.14
N GLY A 123 20.63 -2.86 -5.11
CA GLY A 123 21.19 -2.54 -3.80
C GLY A 123 21.45 -1.06 -3.55
N THR A 124 21.11 -0.17 -4.51
CA THR A 124 21.20 1.27 -4.30
C THR A 124 19.82 1.85 -4.01
N VAL A 125 19.73 2.68 -2.97
CA VAL A 125 18.54 3.44 -2.60
C VAL A 125 18.90 4.93 -2.61
N PHE A 126 18.05 5.72 -3.24
CA PHE A 126 18.13 7.18 -3.27
C PHE A 126 17.00 7.75 -2.41
N THR A 127 17.32 8.72 -1.60
CA THR A 127 16.34 9.43 -0.78
C THR A 127 16.76 10.88 -0.57
N THR A 128 15.84 11.70 -0.03
CA THR A 128 16.13 13.09 0.34
C THR A 128 16.75 13.15 1.73
N SER A 129 17.51 14.22 2.01
CA SER A 129 18.14 14.46 3.31
C SER A 129 17.32 15.38 4.23
N SER A 130 16.12 15.76 3.81
CA SER A 130 15.25 16.70 4.53
C SER A 130 14.07 15.97 5.17
#